data_c76c44e7ca5cf9157c881cecd6632960
#
_entry.id   c76c44e7ca5cf9157c881cecd6632960
#
_cell.length_a   1.000
_cell.length_b   1.000
_cell.length_c   1.000
_cell.angle_alpha   90.00
_cell.angle_beta   90.00
_cell.angle_gamma   90.00
#
_symmetry.space_group_name_H-M   'P 1'
#
loop_
_entity.id
_entity.type
_entity.pdbx_description
1 polymer ?
#
loop_
_entity_poly.entity_id
_entity_poly.type
_entity_poly.pdbx_seq_one_letter_code
_entity_poly.pdbx_strand_id
1 'polypeptide(L)'
;MNAARAAAAYRRQFGSEPALLVRAPGRVNLIGEHTDYNDGFVLPCAIDRDTVVAAGLADDGRLRSVAADFAGEDDDWNMSSGFAAARHGWADYVRGVAAVLCEAGLAPGGARLAIAGNVPLGSGLSSSASLEIAVGSALARLGGSEIDPDRLAQLAQRAENEHVGCQCGIMDQMIAARGIAGHALLIDCRSLVCRAVPLPSDAAVIIAHSGVRHAHAGGEYNDRRRQCEDAARHFSVAALRDLDLITLERGGAGLDPVVLRRARHVVTENARALAAADALAAGDLPAMGELMAASHLSMRDDFEITVPAVDELVAVMQAAIGPAGGARMTGGGFGGCAVGLVPRDRADAVCNAIAQGYRAPDGSAAEVFVCRATGGVSLA
;
A
#
# COMPACT_ATOMS: atom_id res chain seq x y z
N MET A 1 19.12 2.63 -8.71
CA MET A 1 19.82 1.60 -7.93
C MET A 1 19.18 0.23 -8.12
N ASN A 2 17.87 0.06 -7.93
CA ASN A 2 17.19 -1.23 -8.11
C ASN A 2 17.20 -1.73 -9.56
N ALA A 3 17.08 -0.84 -10.57
CA ALA A 3 17.18 -1.20 -11.98
C ALA A 3 18.50 -1.92 -12.33
N ALA A 4 19.63 -1.39 -11.86
CA ALA A 4 20.93 -2.03 -12.07
C ALA A 4 21.04 -3.40 -11.36
N ARG A 5 20.46 -3.55 -10.16
CA ARG A 5 20.40 -4.82 -9.41
C ARG A 5 19.55 -5.87 -10.12
N ALA A 6 18.35 -5.49 -10.58
CA ALA A 6 17.45 -6.36 -11.33
C ALA A 6 18.09 -6.81 -12.64
N ALA A 7 18.67 -5.89 -13.43
CA ALA A 7 19.36 -6.21 -14.68
C ALA A 7 20.58 -7.13 -14.45
N ALA A 8 21.36 -6.90 -13.40
CA ALA A 8 22.50 -7.75 -13.05
C ALA A 8 22.06 -9.16 -12.63
N ALA A 9 20.95 -9.28 -11.85
CA ALA A 9 20.37 -10.57 -11.49
C ALA A 9 19.84 -11.31 -12.71
N TYR A 10 19.19 -10.60 -13.63
CA TYR A 10 18.69 -11.16 -14.89
C TYR A 10 19.83 -11.74 -15.74
N ARG A 11 20.91 -10.95 -15.97
CA ARG A 11 22.08 -11.42 -16.72
C ARG A 11 22.74 -12.65 -16.09
N ARG A 12 22.90 -12.63 -14.77
CA ARG A 12 23.50 -13.75 -14.03
C ARG A 12 22.67 -15.03 -14.15
N GLN A 13 21.35 -14.93 -14.08
CA GLN A 13 20.45 -16.09 -14.08
C GLN A 13 20.20 -16.62 -15.49
N PHE A 14 20.03 -15.73 -16.48
CA PHE A 14 19.55 -16.11 -17.81
C PHE A 14 20.58 -15.95 -18.94
N GLY A 15 21.77 -15.38 -18.65
CA GLY A 15 22.87 -15.27 -19.60
C GLY A 15 22.64 -14.28 -20.76
N SER A 16 21.61 -13.42 -20.66
CA SER A 16 21.22 -12.45 -21.69
C SER A 16 20.84 -11.11 -21.07
N GLU A 17 20.73 -10.06 -21.91
CA GLU A 17 20.17 -8.78 -21.47
C GLU A 17 18.64 -8.87 -21.35
N PRO A 18 18.02 -8.20 -20.37
CA PRO A 18 16.58 -8.07 -20.32
C PRO A 18 16.07 -7.22 -21.49
N ALA A 19 14.89 -7.55 -22.01
CA ALA A 19 14.25 -6.77 -23.07
C ALA A 19 13.69 -5.44 -22.56
N LEU A 20 13.28 -5.40 -21.28
CA LEU A 20 12.75 -4.20 -20.63
C LEU A 20 12.96 -4.23 -19.12
N LEU A 21 12.90 -3.04 -18.53
CA LEU A 21 12.90 -2.82 -17.10
C LEU A 21 11.65 -2.03 -16.73
N VAL A 22 10.86 -2.55 -15.79
CA VAL A 22 9.66 -1.87 -15.27
C VAL A 22 9.86 -1.60 -13.79
N ARG A 23 9.49 -0.41 -13.38
CA ARG A 23 9.51 0.06 -12.01
C ARG A 23 8.09 0.32 -11.54
N ALA A 24 7.72 -0.09 -10.32
CA ALA A 24 6.52 0.38 -9.63
C ALA A 24 6.86 0.79 -8.20
N PRO A 25 6.27 1.89 -7.67
CA PRO A 25 6.57 2.39 -6.34
C PRO A 25 5.82 1.62 -5.25
N GLY A 26 6.37 1.65 -4.01
CA GLY A 26 5.56 1.48 -2.81
C GLY A 26 4.73 2.73 -2.52
N ARG A 27 3.95 2.69 -1.44
CA ARG A 27 3.10 3.83 -1.05
C ARG A 27 3.08 4.05 0.45
N VAL A 28 2.71 5.25 0.83
CA VAL A 28 2.18 5.56 2.16
C VAL A 28 0.76 6.09 2.03
N ASN A 29 -0.12 5.73 2.94
CA ASN A 29 -1.46 6.33 2.99
C ASN A 29 -1.46 7.47 4.01
N LEU A 30 -1.73 8.69 3.56
CA LEU A 30 -1.76 9.86 4.43
C LEU A 30 -2.98 9.84 5.35
N ILE A 31 -4.14 9.36 4.86
CA ILE A 31 -5.38 9.20 5.61
C ILE A 31 -6.38 8.36 4.81
N GLY A 32 -7.39 7.76 5.47
CA GLY A 32 -8.39 6.90 4.84
C GLY A 32 -8.05 5.41 5.00
N GLU A 33 -7.59 4.99 6.21
CA GLU A 33 -7.27 3.59 6.45
C GLU A 33 -8.54 2.72 6.56
N HIS A 34 -8.49 1.54 5.91
CA HIS A 34 -9.58 0.56 5.92
C HIS A 34 -10.91 1.04 5.31
N THR A 35 -10.88 2.11 4.53
CA THR A 35 -12.07 2.60 3.81
C THR A 35 -12.17 2.05 2.39
N ASP A 36 -11.11 1.56 1.81
CA ASP A 36 -11.01 1.13 0.42
C ASP A 36 -11.90 -0.09 0.09
N TYR A 37 -11.93 -1.11 0.94
CA TYR A 37 -12.84 -2.25 0.80
C TYR A 37 -14.28 -1.99 1.31
N ASN A 38 -14.54 -0.75 1.77
CA ASN A 38 -15.85 -0.21 2.12
C ASN A 38 -16.37 0.78 1.06
N ASP A 39 -15.86 0.72 -0.16
CA ASP A 39 -16.14 1.64 -1.27
C ASP A 39 -15.83 3.12 -0.94
N GLY A 40 -14.98 3.36 0.06
CA GLY A 40 -14.72 4.69 0.63
C GLY A 40 -13.69 5.51 -0.13
N PHE A 41 -13.15 6.49 0.59
CA PHE A 41 -12.12 7.42 0.08
C PHE A 41 -10.80 7.20 0.79
N VAL A 42 -9.71 7.22 0.03
CA VAL A 42 -8.34 7.12 0.52
C VAL A 42 -7.47 8.23 -0.07
N LEU A 43 -6.41 8.62 0.63
CA LEU A 43 -5.49 9.67 0.19
C LEU A 43 -4.03 9.20 0.26
N PRO A 44 -3.63 8.19 -0.52
CA PRO A 44 -2.25 7.73 -0.57
C PRO A 44 -1.35 8.62 -1.42
N CYS A 45 -0.03 8.50 -1.22
CA CYS A 45 0.97 8.94 -2.18
C CYS A 45 1.98 7.82 -2.47
N ALA A 46 2.43 7.73 -3.73
CA ALA A 46 3.51 6.87 -4.12
C ALA A 46 4.84 7.42 -3.58
N ILE A 47 5.74 6.55 -3.11
CA ILE A 47 7.01 6.95 -2.49
C ILE A 47 8.21 6.55 -3.35
N ASP A 48 9.37 7.16 -3.09
CA ASP A 48 10.64 6.91 -3.77
C ASP A 48 11.35 5.62 -3.27
N ARG A 49 10.57 4.62 -2.92
CA ARG A 49 10.94 3.22 -2.69
C ARG A 49 10.16 2.38 -3.70
N ASP A 50 10.83 1.48 -4.38
CA ASP A 50 10.23 0.78 -5.52
C ASP A 50 10.66 -0.68 -5.64
N THR A 51 9.90 -1.42 -6.45
CA THR A 51 10.27 -2.71 -7.01
C THR A 51 10.53 -2.53 -8.49
N VAL A 52 11.64 -3.09 -8.97
CA VAL A 52 12.01 -3.12 -10.39
C VAL A 52 12.04 -4.56 -10.88
N VAL A 53 11.41 -4.80 -12.02
CA VAL A 53 11.38 -6.08 -12.72
C VAL A 53 12.16 -5.92 -14.03
N ALA A 54 13.25 -6.68 -14.17
CA ALA A 54 13.93 -6.91 -15.44
C ALA A 54 13.28 -8.10 -16.13
N ALA A 55 12.82 -7.94 -17.37
CA ALA A 55 11.98 -8.92 -18.03
C ALA A 55 12.41 -9.20 -19.47
N GLY A 56 12.17 -10.44 -19.93
CA GLY A 56 12.38 -10.89 -21.31
C GLY A 56 11.51 -12.08 -21.65
N LEU A 57 11.28 -12.34 -22.93
CA LEU A 57 10.47 -13.47 -23.40
C LEU A 57 11.17 -14.82 -23.17
N ALA A 58 10.34 -15.85 -23.05
CA ALA A 58 10.72 -17.26 -23.13
C ALA A 58 9.77 -17.99 -24.09
N ASP A 59 10.31 -18.97 -24.86
CA ASP A 59 9.56 -19.64 -25.92
C ASP A 59 8.97 -21.01 -25.50
N ASP A 60 9.11 -21.36 -24.21
CA ASP A 60 8.81 -22.70 -23.69
C ASP A 60 7.58 -22.76 -22.78
N GLY A 61 6.75 -21.74 -22.77
CA GLY A 61 5.52 -21.71 -21.98
C GLY A 61 5.73 -21.54 -20.48
N ARG A 62 6.94 -21.20 -20.06
CA ARG A 62 7.30 -21.12 -18.63
C ARG A 62 7.53 -19.69 -18.17
N LEU A 63 7.14 -19.42 -16.94
CA LEU A 63 7.52 -18.22 -16.21
C LEU A 63 8.64 -18.58 -15.24
N ARG A 64 9.83 -18.04 -15.46
CA ARG A 64 10.96 -18.18 -14.54
C ARG A 64 11.26 -16.86 -13.88
N SER A 65 11.33 -16.84 -12.58
CA SER A 65 11.60 -15.63 -11.81
C SER A 65 12.70 -15.85 -10.77
N VAL A 66 13.49 -14.82 -10.52
CA VAL A 66 14.52 -14.79 -9.49
C VAL A 66 14.40 -13.50 -8.69
N ALA A 67 14.48 -13.60 -7.36
CA ALA A 67 14.49 -12.47 -6.47
C ALA A 67 15.94 -12.10 -6.08
N ALA A 68 16.40 -10.92 -6.50
CA ALA A 68 17.78 -10.46 -6.23
C ALA A 68 18.04 -10.21 -4.74
N ASP A 69 16.96 -10.00 -3.96
CA ASP A 69 17.02 -9.69 -2.52
C ASP A 69 16.98 -10.96 -1.64
N PHE A 70 16.64 -12.11 -2.23
CA PHE A 70 16.56 -13.40 -1.57
C PHE A 70 17.54 -14.37 -2.25
N ALA A 71 18.78 -14.41 -1.74
CA ALA A 71 19.85 -15.19 -2.36
C ALA A 71 19.49 -16.67 -2.49
N GLY A 72 19.54 -17.19 -3.72
CA GLY A 72 19.23 -18.59 -4.03
C GLY A 72 17.75 -18.93 -4.13
N GLU A 73 16.85 -17.94 -4.07
CA GLU A 73 15.44 -18.14 -4.31
C GLU A 73 15.09 -17.85 -5.77
N ASP A 74 14.65 -18.88 -6.48
CA ASP A 74 14.10 -18.82 -7.82
C ASP A 74 12.77 -19.57 -7.89
N ASP A 75 12.00 -19.28 -8.92
CA ASP A 75 10.74 -19.93 -9.20
C ASP A 75 10.63 -20.27 -10.68
N ASP A 76 10.03 -21.44 -10.98
CA ASP A 76 9.83 -21.93 -12.35
C ASP A 76 8.46 -22.57 -12.45
N TRP A 77 7.55 -21.90 -13.14
CA TRP A 77 6.14 -22.29 -13.25
C TRP A 77 5.71 -22.41 -14.71
N ASN A 78 4.91 -23.45 -15.02
CA ASN A 78 4.29 -23.58 -16.34
C ASN A 78 3.00 -22.76 -16.39
N MET A 79 2.96 -21.74 -17.23
CA MET A 79 1.84 -20.81 -17.33
C MET A 79 0.51 -21.44 -17.80
N SER A 80 0.57 -22.60 -18.48
CA SER A 80 -0.62 -23.34 -18.93
C SER A 80 -1.20 -24.29 -17.88
N SER A 81 -0.52 -24.53 -16.75
CA SER A 81 -0.94 -25.52 -15.75
C SER A 81 -2.00 -25.03 -14.75
N GLY A 82 -2.49 -23.78 -14.91
CA GLY A 82 -3.30 -23.11 -13.92
C GLY A 82 -2.47 -22.63 -12.72
N PHE A 83 -3.07 -21.85 -11.82
CA PHE A 83 -2.38 -21.38 -10.62
C PHE A 83 -2.07 -22.56 -9.69
N ALA A 84 -0.85 -22.56 -9.17
CA ALA A 84 -0.43 -23.43 -8.09
C ALA A 84 0.48 -22.65 -7.16
N ALA A 85 0.28 -22.78 -5.84
CA ALA A 85 1.10 -22.09 -4.84
C ALA A 85 2.60 -22.38 -5.05
N ALA A 86 3.41 -21.34 -4.91
CA ALA A 86 4.84 -21.43 -5.10
C ALA A 86 5.54 -21.95 -3.83
N ARG A 87 6.82 -22.30 -3.96
CA ARG A 87 7.67 -22.67 -2.83
C ARG A 87 8.00 -21.46 -1.94
N HIS A 88 8.10 -20.27 -2.54
CA HIS A 88 8.46 -19.03 -1.87
C HIS A 88 7.29 -18.05 -1.96
N GLY A 89 6.88 -17.45 -0.84
CA GLY A 89 5.68 -16.60 -0.77
C GLY A 89 5.70 -15.40 -1.73
N TRP A 90 6.87 -14.81 -2.03
CA TRP A 90 6.96 -13.75 -3.02
C TRP A 90 6.57 -14.21 -4.44
N ALA A 91 6.82 -15.46 -4.76
CA ALA A 91 6.51 -16.03 -6.08
C ALA A 91 5.00 -16.28 -6.27
N ASP A 92 4.23 -16.41 -5.19
CA ASP A 92 2.77 -16.51 -5.28
C ASP A 92 2.15 -15.24 -5.86
N TYR A 93 2.67 -14.07 -5.51
CA TYR A 93 2.27 -12.79 -6.13
C TYR A 93 2.60 -12.76 -7.62
N VAL A 94 3.80 -13.21 -8.00
CA VAL A 94 4.24 -13.26 -9.41
C VAL A 94 3.37 -14.21 -10.22
N ARG A 95 3.13 -15.43 -9.72
CA ARG A 95 2.28 -16.43 -10.38
C ARG A 95 0.82 -15.98 -10.44
N GLY A 96 0.29 -15.40 -9.37
CA GLY A 96 -1.07 -14.88 -9.29
C GLY A 96 -1.34 -13.83 -10.35
N VAL A 97 -0.45 -12.83 -10.46
CA VAL A 97 -0.55 -11.79 -11.51
C VAL A 97 -0.44 -12.39 -12.91
N ALA A 98 0.49 -13.32 -13.13
CA ALA A 98 0.64 -13.98 -14.43
C ALA A 98 -0.59 -14.81 -14.79
N ALA A 99 -1.19 -15.55 -13.84
CA ALA A 99 -2.40 -16.33 -14.06
C ALA A 99 -3.58 -15.45 -14.48
N VAL A 100 -3.82 -14.36 -13.74
CA VAL A 100 -4.91 -13.41 -14.06
C VAL A 100 -4.69 -12.72 -15.40
N LEU A 101 -3.45 -12.40 -15.75
CA LEU A 101 -3.12 -11.84 -17.08
C LEU A 101 -3.28 -12.86 -18.22
N CYS A 102 -2.97 -14.14 -17.98
CA CYS A 102 -3.24 -15.22 -18.95
C CYS A 102 -4.74 -15.33 -19.23
N GLU A 103 -5.57 -15.33 -18.20
CA GLU A 103 -7.04 -15.36 -18.34
C GLU A 103 -7.58 -14.15 -19.09
N ALA A 104 -6.95 -12.99 -18.91
CA ALA A 104 -7.30 -11.76 -19.61
C ALA A 104 -6.74 -11.68 -21.06
N GLY A 105 -5.92 -12.66 -21.48
CA GLY A 105 -5.27 -12.66 -22.80
C GLY A 105 -4.18 -11.60 -22.97
N LEU A 106 -3.57 -11.16 -21.87
CA LEU A 106 -2.59 -10.07 -21.81
C LEU A 106 -1.15 -10.55 -21.51
N ALA A 107 -0.98 -11.80 -21.08
CA ALA A 107 0.34 -12.35 -20.80
C ALA A 107 1.03 -12.90 -22.07
N PRO A 108 2.38 -12.90 -22.13
CA PRO A 108 3.13 -13.59 -23.16
C PRO A 108 3.03 -15.12 -22.99
N GLY A 109 3.41 -15.88 -24.01
CA GLY A 109 3.46 -17.35 -23.93
C GLY A 109 4.51 -17.91 -22.98
N GLY A 110 5.46 -17.10 -22.52
CA GLY A 110 6.48 -17.43 -21.52
C GLY A 110 7.37 -16.21 -21.23
N ALA A 111 7.95 -16.15 -20.04
CA ALA A 111 8.77 -15.02 -19.60
C ALA A 111 9.88 -15.40 -18.62
N ARG A 112 10.92 -14.57 -18.57
CA ARG A 112 12.00 -14.59 -17.59
C ARG A 112 12.00 -13.26 -16.84
N LEU A 113 12.00 -13.31 -15.51
CA LEU A 113 11.94 -12.14 -14.66
C LEU A 113 13.08 -12.15 -13.63
N ALA A 114 13.69 -10.98 -13.39
CA ALA A 114 14.52 -10.78 -12.22
C ALA A 114 14.03 -9.55 -11.47
N ILE A 115 13.84 -9.69 -10.17
CA ILE A 115 13.14 -8.75 -9.30
C ILE A 115 14.12 -8.20 -8.28
N ALA A 116 14.14 -6.87 -8.12
CA ALA A 116 14.89 -6.19 -7.06
C ALA A 116 14.06 -5.03 -6.49
N GLY A 117 14.03 -4.88 -5.17
CA GLY A 117 13.26 -3.84 -4.52
C GLY A 117 13.96 -3.23 -3.31
N ASN A 118 13.43 -2.09 -2.85
CA ASN A 118 13.81 -1.46 -1.60
C ASN A 118 12.61 -0.95 -0.80
N VAL A 119 11.40 -1.39 -1.15
CA VAL A 119 10.21 -1.21 -0.31
C VAL A 119 10.35 -2.15 0.89
N PRO A 120 10.38 -1.65 2.13
CA PRO A 120 10.55 -2.49 3.31
C PRO A 120 9.41 -3.52 3.42
N LEU A 121 9.78 -4.79 3.60
CA LEU A 121 8.81 -5.90 3.66
C LEU A 121 8.08 -5.94 5.01
N GLY A 122 6.76 -6.18 4.97
CA GLY A 122 5.94 -6.29 6.19
C GLY A 122 5.84 -4.98 7.00
N SER A 123 6.09 -3.84 6.37
CA SER A 123 6.11 -2.52 7.00
C SER A 123 4.82 -1.72 6.80
N GLY A 124 3.86 -2.24 6.04
CA GLY A 124 2.65 -1.51 5.66
C GLY A 124 2.87 -0.48 4.53
N LEU A 125 3.97 -0.58 3.76
CA LEU A 125 4.30 0.32 2.64
C LEU A 125 4.02 -0.29 1.25
N SER A 126 3.22 -1.36 1.18
CA SER A 126 2.73 -2.02 -0.03
C SER A 126 3.81 -2.57 -0.96
N SER A 127 4.72 -3.36 -0.39
CA SER A 127 5.69 -4.10 -1.20
C SER A 127 5.01 -5.12 -2.13
N SER A 128 3.87 -5.73 -1.74
CA SER A 128 3.07 -6.63 -2.56
C SER A 128 2.54 -5.92 -3.81
N ALA A 129 1.79 -4.83 -3.64
CA ALA A 129 1.23 -4.09 -4.77
C ALA A 129 2.31 -3.51 -5.69
N SER A 130 3.44 -3.03 -5.13
CA SER A 130 4.62 -2.61 -5.90
C SER A 130 5.13 -3.75 -6.79
N LEU A 131 5.26 -4.98 -6.24
CA LEU A 131 5.66 -6.17 -6.99
C LEU A 131 4.63 -6.54 -8.07
N GLU A 132 3.36 -6.63 -7.70
CA GLU A 132 2.26 -7.01 -8.59
C GLU A 132 2.15 -6.08 -9.80
N ILE A 133 2.19 -4.78 -9.57
CA ILE A 133 2.08 -3.76 -10.63
C ILE A 133 3.31 -3.78 -11.52
N ALA A 134 4.52 -3.94 -10.97
CA ALA A 134 5.75 -4.05 -11.77
C ALA A 134 5.73 -5.30 -12.65
N VAL A 135 5.37 -6.46 -12.09
CA VAL A 135 5.25 -7.74 -12.80
C VAL A 135 4.16 -7.67 -13.87
N GLY A 136 2.98 -7.18 -13.49
CA GLY A 136 1.83 -7.09 -14.40
C GLY A 136 2.11 -6.20 -15.61
N SER A 137 2.70 -5.02 -15.38
CA SER A 137 3.12 -4.13 -16.46
C SER A 137 4.21 -4.75 -17.34
N ALA A 138 5.18 -5.45 -16.74
CA ALA A 138 6.25 -6.11 -17.48
C ALA A 138 5.70 -7.23 -18.40
N LEU A 139 4.84 -8.11 -17.85
CA LEU A 139 4.24 -9.21 -18.60
C LEU A 139 3.31 -8.71 -19.73
N ALA A 140 2.46 -7.72 -19.45
CA ALA A 140 1.58 -7.15 -20.48
C ALA A 140 2.39 -6.55 -21.65
N ARG A 141 3.46 -5.80 -21.36
CA ARG A 141 4.35 -5.23 -22.39
C ARG A 141 5.09 -6.29 -23.18
N LEU A 142 5.55 -7.37 -22.56
CA LEU A 142 6.15 -8.51 -23.25
C LEU A 142 5.12 -9.23 -24.13
N GLY A 143 3.85 -9.25 -23.73
CA GLY A 143 2.73 -9.74 -24.54
C GLY A 143 2.29 -8.79 -25.67
N GLY A 144 2.98 -7.65 -25.83
CA GLY A 144 2.67 -6.66 -26.86
C GLY A 144 1.49 -5.74 -26.53
N SER A 145 1.06 -5.69 -25.26
CA SER A 145 -0.09 -4.89 -24.81
C SER A 145 0.35 -3.71 -23.95
N GLU A 146 -0.20 -2.52 -24.21
CA GLU A 146 -0.22 -1.44 -23.23
C GLU A 146 -1.52 -1.53 -22.44
N ILE A 147 -1.39 -1.83 -21.15
CA ILE A 147 -2.55 -1.96 -20.26
C ILE A 147 -2.85 -0.63 -19.58
N ASP A 148 -4.12 -0.28 -19.54
CA ASP A 148 -4.60 0.87 -18.77
C ASP A 148 -4.26 0.70 -17.27
N PRO A 149 -3.74 1.74 -16.56
CA PRO A 149 -3.35 1.64 -15.17
C PRO A 149 -4.46 1.19 -14.22
N ASP A 150 -5.72 1.60 -14.45
CA ASP A 150 -6.85 1.18 -13.62
C ASP A 150 -7.14 -0.30 -13.82
N ARG A 151 -7.09 -0.76 -15.06
CA ARG A 151 -7.26 -2.17 -15.39
C ARG A 151 -6.13 -3.02 -14.82
N LEU A 152 -4.90 -2.53 -14.87
CA LEU A 152 -3.75 -3.20 -14.26
C LEU A 152 -3.93 -3.33 -12.75
N ALA A 153 -4.35 -2.26 -12.07
CA ALA A 153 -4.61 -2.27 -10.63
C ALA A 153 -5.71 -3.27 -10.24
N GLN A 154 -6.82 -3.33 -11.00
CA GLN A 154 -7.89 -4.30 -10.78
C GLN A 154 -7.43 -5.75 -10.95
N LEU A 155 -6.62 -6.03 -11.97
CA LEU A 155 -6.09 -7.38 -12.21
C LEU A 155 -5.08 -7.78 -11.11
N ALA A 156 -4.25 -6.85 -10.66
CA ALA A 156 -3.30 -7.07 -9.57
C ALA A 156 -4.03 -7.34 -8.23
N GLN A 157 -5.04 -6.52 -7.88
CA GLN A 157 -5.89 -6.76 -6.71
C GLN A 157 -6.58 -8.12 -6.77
N ARG A 158 -7.12 -8.48 -7.93
CA ARG A 158 -7.75 -9.79 -8.13
C ARG A 158 -6.75 -10.92 -7.88
N ALA A 159 -5.51 -10.78 -8.36
CA ALA A 159 -4.45 -11.76 -8.12
C ALA A 159 -4.14 -11.92 -6.62
N GLU A 160 -4.04 -10.83 -5.87
CA GLU A 160 -3.81 -10.86 -4.42
C GLU A 160 -4.98 -11.52 -3.68
N ASN A 161 -6.22 -11.17 -4.03
CA ASN A 161 -7.42 -11.69 -3.37
C ASN A 161 -7.65 -13.19 -3.67
N GLU A 162 -7.51 -13.63 -4.92
CA GLU A 162 -7.85 -14.98 -5.36
C GLU A 162 -6.71 -15.99 -5.15
N HIS A 163 -5.44 -15.55 -5.28
CA HIS A 163 -4.29 -16.46 -5.31
C HIS A 163 -3.39 -16.36 -4.06
N VAL A 164 -3.25 -15.16 -3.48
CA VAL A 164 -2.48 -14.98 -2.24
C VAL A 164 -3.37 -15.10 -0.99
N GLY A 165 -4.67 -14.79 -1.13
CA GLY A 165 -5.66 -14.95 -0.06
C GLY A 165 -5.78 -13.75 0.89
N CYS A 166 -5.15 -12.62 0.56
CA CYS A 166 -5.36 -11.36 1.27
C CYS A 166 -6.54 -10.63 0.63
N GLN A 167 -7.64 -10.45 1.37
CA GLN A 167 -8.85 -9.77 0.88
C GLN A 167 -8.69 -8.24 0.93
N CYS A 168 -7.63 -7.72 0.27
CA CYS A 168 -7.31 -6.29 0.27
C CYS A 168 -8.32 -5.44 -0.53
N GLY A 169 -8.35 -4.13 -0.23
CA GLY A 169 -8.99 -3.13 -1.07
C GLY A 169 -8.12 -2.79 -2.29
N ILE A 170 -8.54 -1.77 -3.05
CA ILE A 170 -7.89 -1.41 -4.33
C ILE A 170 -6.81 -0.34 -4.20
N MET A 171 -6.71 0.33 -3.04
CA MET A 171 -5.87 1.51 -2.82
C MET A 171 -4.43 1.31 -3.26
N ASP A 172 -3.83 0.21 -2.84
CA ASP A 172 -2.40 -0.05 -2.96
C ASP A 172 -1.98 -0.23 -4.41
N GLN A 173 -2.75 -1.00 -5.15
CA GLN A 173 -2.52 -1.24 -6.57
C GLN A 173 -2.80 0.03 -7.40
N MET A 174 -3.86 0.78 -7.05
CA MET A 174 -4.20 2.03 -7.74
C MET A 174 -3.09 3.07 -7.61
N ILE A 175 -2.58 3.31 -6.40
CA ILE A 175 -1.52 4.31 -6.22
C ILE A 175 -0.19 3.85 -6.81
N ALA A 176 0.14 2.55 -6.76
CA ALA A 176 1.33 2.02 -7.40
C ALA A 176 1.27 2.14 -8.93
N ALA A 177 0.08 2.00 -9.53
CA ALA A 177 -0.14 2.15 -10.97
C ALA A 177 -0.22 3.62 -11.41
N ARG A 178 -0.95 4.47 -10.68
CA ARG A 178 -1.35 5.84 -11.08
C ARG A 178 -0.64 6.98 -10.36
N GLY A 179 0.25 6.72 -9.43
CA GLY A 179 0.95 7.74 -8.67
C GLY A 179 1.43 8.91 -9.55
N ILE A 180 1.35 10.12 -9.02
CA ILE A 180 1.80 11.35 -9.70
C ILE A 180 2.87 12.00 -8.85
N ALA A 181 4.02 12.32 -9.44
CA ALA A 181 5.12 12.96 -8.73
C ALA A 181 4.67 14.28 -8.09
N GLY A 182 5.02 14.47 -6.82
CA GLY A 182 4.64 15.67 -6.05
C GLY A 182 3.16 15.71 -5.61
N HIS A 183 2.38 14.63 -5.78
CA HIS A 183 0.97 14.61 -5.42
C HIS A 183 0.61 13.38 -4.57
N ALA A 184 -0.37 13.54 -3.71
CA ALA A 184 -1.22 12.46 -3.24
C ALA A 184 -2.38 12.25 -4.23
N LEU A 185 -3.02 11.09 -4.20
CA LEU A 185 -4.23 10.83 -4.97
C LEU A 185 -5.41 10.62 -4.02
N LEU A 186 -6.43 11.48 -4.12
CA LEU A 186 -7.72 11.14 -3.55
C LEU A 186 -8.39 10.13 -4.48
N ILE A 187 -8.56 8.92 -4.01
CA ILE A 187 -9.16 7.81 -4.76
C ILE A 187 -10.55 7.56 -4.20
N ASP A 188 -11.56 7.62 -5.04
CA ASP A 188 -12.88 7.07 -4.78
C ASP A 188 -12.83 5.58 -5.11
N CYS A 189 -12.81 4.72 -4.10
CA CYS A 189 -12.62 3.28 -4.29
C CYS A 189 -13.83 2.56 -4.90
N ARG A 190 -15.00 3.21 -5.00
CA ARG A 190 -16.19 2.70 -5.68
C ARG A 190 -16.15 2.95 -7.18
N SER A 191 -15.88 4.20 -7.56
CA SER A 191 -15.88 4.62 -8.97
C SER A 191 -14.51 4.54 -9.64
N LEU A 192 -13.45 4.34 -8.87
CA LEU A 192 -12.03 4.39 -9.25
C LEU A 192 -11.58 5.75 -9.79
N VAL A 193 -12.39 6.79 -9.60
CA VAL A 193 -12.02 8.16 -9.98
C VAL A 193 -10.92 8.66 -9.05
N CYS A 194 -9.84 9.17 -9.64
CA CYS A 194 -8.70 9.73 -8.92
C CYS A 194 -8.62 11.24 -9.13
N ARG A 195 -8.46 11.99 -8.02
CA ARG A 195 -8.13 13.41 -8.02
C ARG A 195 -6.71 13.61 -7.53
N ALA A 196 -5.85 14.21 -8.35
CA ALA A 196 -4.52 14.60 -7.92
C ALA A 196 -4.61 15.75 -6.91
N VAL A 197 -3.95 15.59 -5.76
CA VAL A 197 -3.91 16.57 -4.68
C VAL A 197 -2.44 16.96 -4.48
N PRO A 198 -2.04 18.19 -4.79
CA PRO A 198 -0.64 18.60 -4.70
C PRO A 198 -0.16 18.53 -3.25
N LEU A 199 1.02 17.97 -3.05
CA LEU A 199 1.75 18.09 -1.79
C LEU A 199 2.48 19.43 -1.80
N PRO A 200 2.39 20.24 -0.74
CA PRO A 200 3.14 21.48 -0.66
C PRO A 200 4.65 21.23 -0.87
N SER A 201 5.30 22.05 -1.70
CA SER A 201 6.71 21.85 -2.06
C SER A 201 7.67 21.98 -0.86
N ASP A 202 7.23 22.68 0.16
CA ASP A 202 7.88 22.88 1.45
C ASP A 202 7.46 21.86 2.53
N ALA A 203 6.64 20.87 2.17
CA ALA A 203 6.33 19.75 3.04
C ALA A 203 7.29 18.57 2.83
N ALA A 204 7.41 17.74 3.86
CA ALA A 204 8.12 16.48 3.84
C ALA A 204 7.24 15.36 4.41
N VAL A 205 7.33 14.19 3.79
CA VAL A 205 6.70 12.95 4.29
C VAL A 205 7.78 12.16 5.03
N ILE A 206 7.58 11.95 6.33
CA ILE A 206 8.48 11.15 7.17
C ILE A 206 7.79 9.82 7.44
N ILE A 207 8.50 8.73 7.22
CA ILE A 207 8.05 7.38 7.53
C ILE A 207 8.98 6.81 8.58
N ALA A 208 8.42 6.26 9.66
CA ALA A 208 9.19 5.61 10.71
C ALA A 208 8.60 4.22 11.00
N HIS A 209 9.45 3.20 10.99
CA HIS A 209 9.05 1.82 11.27
C HIS A 209 9.15 1.54 12.78
N SER A 210 8.07 1.01 13.37
CA SER A 210 7.99 0.75 14.83
C SER A 210 8.84 -0.42 15.31
N GLY A 211 9.49 -1.17 14.42
CA GLY A 211 10.18 -2.41 14.78
C GLY A 211 9.25 -3.62 14.95
N VAL A 212 7.93 -3.41 15.00
CA VAL A 212 6.93 -4.49 15.05
C VAL A 212 6.53 -4.89 13.64
N ARG A 213 6.80 -6.15 13.27
CA ARG A 213 6.37 -6.73 11.99
C ARG A 213 5.08 -7.52 12.18
N HIS A 214 4.22 -7.48 11.18
CA HIS A 214 3.00 -8.28 11.18
C HIS A 214 3.33 -9.78 11.09
N ALA A 215 3.03 -10.54 12.13
CA ALA A 215 3.20 -12.00 12.11
C ALA A 215 2.00 -12.73 11.46
N HIS A 216 0.79 -12.13 11.49
CA HIS A 216 -0.46 -12.74 11.04
C HIS A 216 -1.46 -11.74 10.40
N ALA A 217 -0.96 -10.73 9.71
CA ALA A 217 -1.77 -9.61 9.21
C ALA A 217 -2.99 -10.03 8.36
N GLY A 218 -2.91 -11.14 7.62
CA GLY A 218 -4.02 -11.57 6.75
C GLY A 218 -5.27 -12.00 7.53
N GLY A 219 -5.13 -12.64 8.69
CA GLY A 219 -6.27 -13.07 9.50
C GLY A 219 -7.01 -11.89 10.14
N GLU A 220 -6.27 -11.05 10.84
CA GLU A 220 -6.83 -9.88 11.55
C GLU A 220 -7.39 -8.82 10.58
N TYR A 221 -6.74 -8.63 9.43
CA TYR A 221 -7.24 -7.75 8.38
C TYR A 221 -8.58 -8.25 7.81
N ASN A 222 -8.66 -9.55 7.48
CA ASN A 222 -9.90 -10.17 6.99
C ASN A 222 -11.01 -10.13 8.05
N ASP A 223 -10.67 -10.22 9.36
CA ASP A 223 -11.64 -10.03 10.45
C ASP A 223 -12.24 -8.62 10.47
N ARG A 224 -11.41 -7.59 10.28
CA ARG A 224 -11.91 -6.21 10.20
C ARG A 224 -12.84 -6.02 9.01
N ARG A 225 -12.50 -6.59 7.86
CA ARG A 225 -13.36 -6.56 6.67
C ARG A 225 -14.71 -7.23 6.95
N ARG A 226 -14.73 -8.44 7.54
CA ARG A 226 -15.98 -9.11 7.92
C ARG A 226 -16.83 -8.27 8.87
N GLN A 227 -16.22 -7.65 9.88
CA GLN A 227 -16.92 -6.79 10.81
C GLN A 227 -17.56 -5.57 10.11
N CYS A 228 -16.92 -5.00 9.12
CA CYS A 228 -17.50 -3.94 8.29
C CYS A 228 -18.66 -4.45 7.44
N GLU A 229 -18.53 -5.63 6.85
CA GLU A 229 -19.60 -6.28 6.06
C GLU A 229 -20.81 -6.65 6.95
N ASP A 230 -20.58 -7.07 8.19
CA ASP A 230 -21.65 -7.32 9.17
C ASP A 230 -22.42 -6.03 9.50
N ALA A 231 -21.70 -4.92 9.70
CA ALA A 231 -22.33 -3.62 9.91
C ALA A 231 -23.14 -3.17 8.67
N ALA A 232 -22.59 -3.25 7.48
CA ALA A 232 -23.28 -2.90 6.24
C ALA A 232 -24.57 -3.71 6.05
N ARG A 233 -24.54 -5.00 6.35
CA ARG A 233 -25.74 -5.87 6.32
C ARG A 233 -26.79 -5.45 7.34
N HIS A 234 -26.40 -5.08 8.58
CA HIS A 234 -27.32 -4.59 9.60
C HIS A 234 -28.08 -3.35 9.14
N PHE A 235 -27.39 -2.42 8.50
CA PHE A 235 -27.99 -1.20 7.97
C PHE A 235 -28.62 -1.37 6.58
N SER A 236 -28.58 -2.56 6.00
CA SER A 236 -29.10 -2.83 4.64
C SER A 236 -28.53 -1.89 3.57
N VAL A 237 -27.26 -1.53 3.69
CA VAL A 237 -26.50 -0.73 2.70
C VAL A 237 -25.50 -1.61 1.95
N ALA A 238 -25.10 -1.17 0.75
CA ALA A 238 -24.13 -1.91 -0.06
C ALA A 238 -22.73 -1.85 0.57
N ALA A 239 -22.36 -0.70 1.13
CA ALA A 239 -21.08 -0.49 1.83
C ALA A 239 -21.23 0.59 2.91
N LEU A 240 -20.30 0.63 3.87
CA LEU A 240 -20.34 1.62 4.97
C LEU A 240 -20.19 3.06 4.50
N ARG A 241 -19.66 3.31 3.30
CA ARG A 241 -19.68 4.62 2.65
C ARG A 241 -21.07 5.22 2.53
N ASP A 242 -22.11 4.39 2.43
CA ASP A 242 -23.49 4.84 2.22
C ASP A 242 -24.17 5.30 3.52
N LEU A 243 -23.46 5.25 4.65
CA LEU A 243 -23.92 5.72 5.94
C LEU A 243 -23.31 7.08 6.30
N ASP A 244 -24.10 7.90 6.97
CA ASP A 244 -23.63 9.03 7.76
C ASP A 244 -23.58 8.69 9.26
N LEU A 245 -22.87 9.51 10.04
CA LEU A 245 -22.71 9.28 11.48
C LEU A 245 -24.06 9.32 12.23
N ILE A 246 -24.99 10.17 11.83
CA ILE A 246 -26.31 10.30 12.48
C ILE A 246 -27.12 9.02 12.28
N THR A 247 -27.13 8.49 11.06
CA THR A 247 -27.80 7.22 10.73
C THR A 247 -27.18 6.06 11.50
N LEU A 248 -25.84 6.01 11.56
CA LEU A 248 -25.11 5.00 12.30
C LEU A 248 -25.46 5.01 13.79
N GLU A 249 -25.42 6.18 14.43
CA GLU A 249 -25.70 6.30 15.86
C GLU A 249 -27.15 5.99 16.21
N ARG A 250 -28.11 6.39 15.38
CA ARG A 250 -29.53 6.11 15.58
C ARG A 250 -29.91 4.65 15.33
N GLY A 251 -29.30 4.05 14.33
CA GLY A 251 -29.61 2.68 13.89
C GLY A 251 -28.74 1.59 14.51
N GLY A 252 -27.71 1.94 15.29
CA GLY A 252 -26.75 0.99 15.85
C GLY A 252 -27.29 0.14 17.01
N ALA A 253 -28.53 0.38 17.46
CA ALA A 253 -29.15 -0.43 18.51
C ALA A 253 -29.31 -1.88 18.03
N GLY A 254 -28.78 -2.85 18.81
CA GLY A 254 -28.82 -4.28 18.47
C GLY A 254 -27.62 -4.77 17.65
N LEU A 255 -26.74 -3.87 17.20
CA LEU A 255 -25.45 -4.26 16.62
C LEU A 255 -24.46 -4.61 17.74
N ASP A 256 -23.58 -5.58 17.48
CA ASP A 256 -22.46 -5.85 18.38
C ASP A 256 -21.65 -4.57 18.62
N PRO A 257 -21.34 -4.21 19.88
CA PRO A 257 -20.62 -2.96 20.19
C PRO A 257 -19.25 -2.85 19.50
N VAL A 258 -18.57 -3.97 19.24
CA VAL A 258 -17.30 -3.98 18.49
C VAL A 258 -17.57 -3.63 17.04
N VAL A 259 -18.55 -4.26 16.41
CA VAL A 259 -18.92 -4.01 15.02
C VAL A 259 -19.39 -2.56 14.83
N LEU A 260 -20.12 -2.00 15.81
CA LEU A 260 -20.54 -0.58 15.79
C LEU A 260 -19.33 0.37 15.81
N ARG A 261 -18.32 0.09 16.64
CA ARG A 261 -17.08 0.89 16.65
C ARG A 261 -16.34 0.81 15.30
N ARG A 262 -16.24 -0.40 14.68
CA ARG A 262 -15.63 -0.54 13.34
C ARG A 262 -16.36 0.31 12.29
N ALA A 263 -17.68 0.26 12.30
CA ALA A 263 -18.49 1.09 11.40
C ALA A 263 -18.30 2.59 11.64
N ARG A 264 -18.22 3.02 12.92
CA ARG A 264 -17.94 4.42 13.28
C ARG A 264 -16.61 4.90 12.71
N HIS A 265 -15.55 4.09 12.82
CA HIS A 265 -14.27 4.42 12.21
C HIS A 265 -14.43 4.68 10.71
N VAL A 266 -14.99 3.72 9.95
CA VAL A 266 -15.12 3.83 8.49
C VAL A 266 -15.92 5.05 8.07
N VAL A 267 -17.08 5.27 8.70
CA VAL A 267 -17.96 6.42 8.38
C VAL A 267 -17.26 7.75 8.64
N THR A 268 -16.59 7.88 9.79
CA THR A 268 -15.87 9.11 10.14
C THR A 268 -14.57 9.28 9.38
N GLU A 269 -13.89 8.19 9.03
CA GLU A 269 -12.63 8.22 8.26
C GLU A 269 -12.87 8.66 6.81
N ASN A 270 -14.01 8.27 6.20
CA ASN A 270 -14.41 8.79 4.89
C ASN A 270 -14.53 10.31 4.88
N ALA A 271 -15.16 10.87 5.90
CA ALA A 271 -15.29 12.33 6.03
C ALA A 271 -13.92 12.99 6.24
N ARG A 272 -13.05 12.39 7.09
CA ARG A 272 -11.69 12.88 7.31
C ARG A 272 -10.84 12.83 6.04
N ALA A 273 -10.95 11.78 5.23
CA ALA A 273 -10.18 11.65 3.98
C ALA A 273 -10.54 12.76 2.97
N LEU A 274 -11.82 13.10 2.83
CA LEU A 274 -12.27 14.20 1.97
C LEU A 274 -11.78 15.55 2.49
N ALA A 275 -11.95 15.83 3.78
CA ALA A 275 -11.48 17.07 4.40
C ALA A 275 -9.95 17.22 4.31
N ALA A 276 -9.22 16.12 4.48
CA ALA A 276 -7.76 16.10 4.37
C ALA A 276 -7.28 16.42 2.94
N ALA A 277 -7.97 15.91 1.93
CA ALA A 277 -7.65 16.24 0.54
C ALA A 277 -7.85 17.73 0.24
N ASP A 278 -8.85 18.37 0.83
CA ASP A 278 -9.11 19.81 0.66
C ASP A 278 -8.10 20.64 1.48
N ALA A 279 -7.78 20.26 2.72
CA ALA A 279 -6.73 20.89 3.53
C ALA A 279 -5.37 20.85 2.84
N LEU A 280 -5.00 19.65 2.32
CA LEU A 280 -3.74 19.47 1.60
C LEU A 280 -3.67 20.29 0.32
N ALA A 281 -4.77 20.36 -0.46
CA ALA A 281 -4.86 21.19 -1.66
C ALA A 281 -4.74 22.69 -1.36
N ALA A 282 -5.20 23.13 -0.18
CA ALA A 282 -5.03 24.49 0.31
C ALA A 282 -3.64 24.77 0.91
N GLY A 283 -2.78 23.76 1.08
CA GLY A 283 -1.50 23.86 1.76
C GLY A 283 -1.62 24.02 3.29
N ASP A 284 -2.78 23.69 3.86
CA ASP A 284 -3.05 23.81 5.29
C ASP A 284 -2.54 22.58 6.06
N LEU A 285 -1.23 22.56 6.34
CA LEU A 285 -0.61 21.47 7.10
C LEU A 285 -1.13 21.36 8.55
N PRO A 286 -1.43 22.45 9.27
CA PRO A 286 -2.10 22.37 10.58
C PRO A 286 -3.43 21.63 10.54
N ALA A 287 -4.34 21.99 9.66
CA ALA A 287 -5.63 21.29 9.52
C ALA A 287 -5.44 19.81 9.12
N MET A 288 -4.50 19.54 8.20
CA MET A 288 -4.13 18.16 7.87
C MET A 288 -3.62 17.39 9.11
N GLY A 289 -2.84 18.03 9.96
CA GLY A 289 -2.30 17.46 11.19
C GLY A 289 -3.39 17.08 12.19
N GLU A 290 -4.41 17.93 12.38
CA GLU A 290 -5.57 17.64 13.24
C GLU A 290 -6.35 16.43 12.72
N LEU A 291 -6.57 16.34 11.40
CA LEU A 291 -7.26 15.21 10.78
C LEU A 291 -6.46 13.90 10.91
N MET A 292 -5.13 13.95 10.77
CA MET A 292 -4.26 12.81 10.99
C MET A 292 -4.30 12.33 12.43
N ALA A 293 -4.28 13.24 13.40
CA ALA A 293 -4.38 12.90 14.83
C ALA A 293 -5.74 12.25 15.16
N ALA A 294 -6.85 12.81 14.66
CA ALA A 294 -8.18 12.27 14.84
C ALA A 294 -8.32 10.87 14.19
N SER A 295 -7.73 10.67 13.01
CA SER A 295 -7.67 9.37 12.35
C SER A 295 -6.90 8.34 13.19
N HIS A 296 -5.74 8.72 13.76
CA HIS A 296 -4.96 7.83 14.61
C HIS A 296 -5.73 7.38 15.86
N LEU A 297 -6.41 8.30 16.53
CA LEU A 297 -7.26 7.98 17.68
C LEU A 297 -8.39 7.01 17.29
N SER A 298 -9.04 7.24 16.16
CA SER A 298 -10.11 6.35 15.68
C SER A 298 -9.57 4.96 15.29
N MET A 299 -8.38 4.88 14.70
CA MET A 299 -7.72 3.59 14.45
C MET A 299 -7.39 2.83 15.73
N ARG A 300 -7.00 3.54 16.79
CA ARG A 300 -6.69 2.95 18.10
C ARG A 300 -7.95 2.52 18.85
N ASP A 301 -8.94 3.42 18.97
CA ASP A 301 -10.04 3.27 19.92
C ASP A 301 -11.28 2.64 19.28
N ASP A 302 -11.58 2.96 18.01
CA ASP A 302 -12.73 2.43 17.29
C ASP A 302 -12.36 1.19 16.45
N PHE A 303 -11.25 1.22 15.73
CA PHE A 303 -10.89 0.14 14.80
C PHE A 303 -9.96 -0.90 15.43
N GLU A 304 -9.23 -0.53 16.48
CA GLU A 304 -8.32 -1.38 17.26
C GLU A 304 -7.30 -2.11 16.37
N ILE A 305 -6.59 -1.35 15.54
CA ILE A 305 -5.56 -1.84 14.63
C ILE A 305 -4.17 -1.29 14.96
N THR A 306 -4.04 -0.44 15.97
CA THR A 306 -2.74 0.01 16.45
C THR A 306 -2.17 -0.98 17.48
N VAL A 307 -0.89 -0.85 17.75
CA VAL A 307 -0.20 -1.55 18.83
C VAL A 307 0.58 -0.53 19.68
N PRO A 308 0.86 -0.82 20.97
CA PRO A 308 1.52 0.16 21.86
C PRO A 308 2.79 0.78 21.29
N ALA A 309 3.62 0.00 20.60
CA ALA A 309 4.85 0.51 19.98
C ALA A 309 4.58 1.54 18.86
N VAL A 310 3.52 1.36 18.09
CA VAL A 310 3.10 2.34 17.06
C VAL A 310 2.53 3.59 17.71
N ASP A 311 1.71 3.44 18.76
CA ASP A 311 1.12 4.57 19.49
C ASP A 311 2.21 5.43 20.15
N GLU A 312 3.22 4.80 20.75
CA GLU A 312 4.38 5.49 21.30
C GLU A 312 5.18 6.25 20.24
N LEU A 313 5.46 5.59 19.10
CA LEU A 313 6.16 6.21 17.97
C LEU A 313 5.39 7.43 17.45
N VAL A 314 4.07 7.30 17.25
CA VAL A 314 3.21 8.41 16.80
C VAL A 314 3.21 9.54 17.83
N ALA A 315 3.16 9.25 19.13
CA ALA A 315 3.21 10.27 20.18
C ALA A 315 4.53 11.06 20.14
N VAL A 316 5.67 10.39 19.96
CA VAL A 316 6.98 11.04 19.81
C VAL A 316 6.99 11.92 18.56
N MET A 317 6.48 11.43 17.43
CA MET A 317 6.38 12.21 16.20
C MET A 317 5.48 13.43 16.36
N GLN A 318 4.27 13.28 16.90
CA GLN A 318 3.33 14.38 17.10
C GLN A 318 3.89 15.46 18.02
N ALA A 319 4.57 15.07 19.11
CA ALA A 319 5.21 16.01 20.03
C ALA A 319 6.32 16.83 19.34
N ALA A 320 7.09 16.22 18.46
CA ALA A 320 8.15 16.89 17.71
C ALA A 320 7.62 17.78 16.58
N ILE A 321 6.54 17.37 15.93
CA ILE A 321 5.90 18.13 14.84
C ILE A 321 5.14 19.34 15.41
N GLY A 322 4.44 19.17 16.51
CA GLY A 322 3.57 20.20 17.10
C GLY A 322 2.41 20.56 16.16
N PRO A 323 1.93 21.81 16.20
CA PRO A 323 0.77 22.22 15.41
C PRO A 323 1.07 22.48 13.91
N ALA A 324 2.30 22.27 13.47
CA ALA A 324 2.70 22.59 12.09
C ALA A 324 2.44 21.46 11.09
N GLY A 325 1.87 20.34 11.53
CA GLY A 325 1.59 19.16 10.73
C GLY A 325 1.04 18.05 11.60
N GLY A 326 1.20 16.78 11.21
CA GLY A 326 0.70 15.68 12.01
C GLY A 326 1.37 14.35 11.73
N ALA A 327 1.07 13.37 12.58
CA ALA A 327 1.52 12.00 12.42
C ALA A 327 0.41 11.00 12.80
N ARG A 328 0.46 9.83 12.18
CA ARG A 328 -0.46 8.71 12.44
C ARG A 328 0.15 7.38 12.00
N MET A 329 -0.43 6.28 12.45
CA MET A 329 -0.15 4.97 11.87
C MET A 329 -0.55 4.95 10.39
N THR A 330 0.13 4.15 9.56
CA THR A 330 -0.22 3.95 8.15
C THR A 330 -0.16 2.46 7.77
N GLY A 331 -1.03 2.05 6.84
CA GLY A 331 -1.15 0.67 6.36
C GLY A 331 -2.14 -0.17 7.16
N GLY A 332 -2.10 -1.48 6.98
CA GLY A 332 -3.10 -2.42 7.54
C GLY A 332 -3.18 -2.53 9.07
N GLY A 333 -2.29 -1.88 9.81
CA GLY A 333 -2.27 -1.92 11.28
C GLY A 333 -1.53 -3.11 11.87
N PHE A 334 -1.70 -3.38 13.16
CA PHE A 334 -1.06 -4.47 13.94
C PHE A 334 0.47 -4.43 14.00
N GLY A 335 1.07 -3.27 13.76
CA GLY A 335 2.50 -2.98 13.66
C GLY A 335 2.82 -2.05 12.50
N GLY A 336 4.00 -2.19 11.90
CA GLY A 336 4.42 -1.44 10.72
C GLY A 336 4.87 -0.02 11.02
N CYS A 337 4.46 0.93 10.16
CA CYS A 337 4.97 2.29 10.14
C CYS A 337 3.99 3.33 10.68
N ALA A 338 4.57 4.42 11.17
CA ALA A 338 3.92 5.71 11.30
C ALA A 338 4.33 6.62 10.13
N VAL A 339 3.41 7.49 9.68
CA VAL A 339 3.65 8.55 8.71
C VAL A 339 3.49 9.91 9.37
N GLY A 340 4.42 10.82 9.09
CA GLY A 340 4.35 12.23 9.47
C GLY A 340 4.34 13.12 8.23
N LEU A 341 3.51 14.15 8.25
CA LEU A 341 3.53 15.24 7.26
C LEU A 341 3.92 16.53 7.98
N VAL A 342 5.03 17.14 7.55
CA VAL A 342 5.67 18.21 8.29
C VAL A 342 6.23 19.27 7.33
N PRO A 343 6.42 20.54 7.77
CA PRO A 343 7.26 21.48 7.06
C PRO A 343 8.67 20.88 6.85
N ARG A 344 9.23 21.05 5.67
CA ARG A 344 10.51 20.45 5.26
C ARG A 344 11.67 20.85 6.16
N ASP A 345 11.69 22.09 6.63
CA ASP A 345 12.70 22.63 7.54
C ASP A 345 12.65 21.99 8.94
N ARG A 346 11.56 21.32 9.28
CA ARG A 346 11.42 20.56 10.54
C ARG A 346 11.75 19.08 10.41
N ALA A 347 11.91 18.54 9.20
CA ALA A 347 12.07 17.12 8.97
C ALA A 347 13.24 16.52 9.77
N ASP A 348 14.40 17.17 9.76
CA ASP A 348 15.58 16.69 10.50
C ASP A 348 15.36 16.69 12.03
N ALA A 349 14.68 17.71 12.55
CA ALA A 349 14.35 17.79 13.97
C ALA A 349 13.43 16.66 14.41
N VAL A 350 12.42 16.33 13.59
CA VAL A 350 11.51 15.21 13.83
C VAL A 350 12.25 13.87 13.76
N CYS A 351 13.10 13.65 12.75
CA CYS A 351 13.92 12.44 12.65
C CYS A 351 14.84 12.27 13.87
N ASN A 352 15.47 13.36 14.35
CA ASN A 352 16.29 13.35 15.55
C ASN A 352 15.48 13.05 16.80
N ALA A 353 14.27 13.60 16.93
CA ALA A 353 13.38 13.32 18.05
C ALA A 353 12.98 11.84 18.09
N ILE A 354 12.67 11.23 16.95
CA ILE A 354 12.40 9.79 16.86
C ILE A 354 13.63 8.99 17.29
N ALA A 355 14.81 9.33 16.77
CA ALA A 355 16.06 8.62 17.10
C ALA A 355 16.43 8.69 18.59
N GLN A 356 16.05 9.75 19.29
CA GLN A 356 16.32 9.94 20.72
C GLN A 356 15.20 9.41 21.61
N GLY A 357 13.93 9.63 21.20
CA GLY A 357 12.76 9.42 22.05
C GLY A 357 12.04 8.09 21.85
N TYR A 358 12.40 7.31 20.83
CA TYR A 358 11.75 6.02 20.55
C TYR A 358 12.75 4.87 20.47
N ARG A 359 12.34 3.71 20.99
CA ARG A 359 13.00 2.43 20.77
C ARG A 359 11.97 1.35 20.45
N ALA A 360 12.28 0.51 19.46
CA ALA A 360 11.49 -0.66 19.17
C ALA A 360 11.45 -1.63 20.35
N PRO A 361 10.47 -2.54 20.42
CA PRO A 361 10.35 -3.51 21.54
C PRO A 361 11.57 -4.38 21.76
N ASP A 362 12.41 -4.59 20.76
CA ASP A 362 13.69 -5.31 20.84
C ASP A 362 14.86 -4.42 21.26
N GLY A 363 14.63 -3.13 21.56
CA GLY A 363 15.63 -2.14 21.93
C GLY A 363 16.33 -1.46 20.74
N SER A 364 16.05 -1.85 19.50
CA SER A 364 16.64 -1.24 18.30
C SER A 364 16.10 0.17 18.06
N ALA A 365 16.84 0.97 17.29
CA ALA A 365 16.36 2.26 16.81
C ALA A 365 15.30 2.06 15.72
N ALA A 366 14.33 2.98 15.62
CA ALA A 366 13.41 3.01 14.51
C ALA A 366 14.16 3.23 13.18
N GLU A 367 13.75 2.54 12.14
CA GLU A 367 14.17 2.86 10.78
C GLU A 367 13.33 4.04 10.29
N VAL A 368 13.99 5.16 9.95
CA VAL A 368 13.33 6.42 9.58
C VAL A 368 13.78 6.85 8.20
N PHE A 369 12.85 7.25 7.34
CA PHE A 369 13.16 7.83 6.03
C PHE A 369 12.29 9.03 5.74
N VAL A 370 12.88 10.04 5.08
CA VAL A 370 12.17 11.15 4.47
C VAL A 370 11.91 10.78 3.03
N CYS A 371 10.65 10.64 2.66
CA CYS A 371 10.22 10.23 1.33
C CYS A 371 9.79 11.41 0.47
N ARG A 372 9.84 11.19 -0.85
CA ARG A 372 9.26 12.09 -1.86
C ARG A 372 8.12 11.37 -2.57
N ALA A 373 7.05 12.12 -2.86
CA ALA A 373 6.00 11.61 -3.72
C ALA A 373 6.53 11.44 -5.15
N THR A 374 6.40 10.22 -5.69
CA THR A 374 6.91 9.84 -7.01
C THR A 374 5.77 9.48 -7.97
N GLY A 375 6.11 9.31 -9.25
CA GLY A 375 5.18 8.76 -10.24
C GLY A 375 4.89 7.27 -10.02
N GLY A 376 3.78 6.79 -10.56
CA GLY A 376 3.38 5.38 -10.58
C GLY A 376 4.28 4.52 -11.47
N VAL A 377 3.73 3.40 -11.95
CA VAL A 377 4.45 2.44 -12.79
C VAL A 377 5.02 3.09 -14.05
N SER A 378 6.27 2.75 -14.38
CA SER A 378 6.97 3.28 -15.56
C SER A 378 8.06 2.33 -16.04
N LEU A 379 8.57 2.55 -17.25
CA LEU A 379 9.86 2.00 -17.67
C LEU A 379 10.98 2.64 -16.82
N ALA A 380 11.98 1.83 -16.44
CA ALA A 380 13.07 2.23 -15.54
C ALA A 380 14.40 2.38 -16.28
#